data_613c6c8ec79a159a02c65cd431b8555c
#
_entry.id   613c6c8ec79a159a02c65cd431b8555c
#
_cell.length_a   1.000
_cell.length_b   1.000
_cell.length_c   1.000
_cell.angle_alpha   90.00
_cell.angle_beta   90.00
_cell.angle_gamma   90.00
#
_symmetry.space_group_name_H-M   'P 1'
#
loop_
_entity.id
_entity.type
_entity.pdbx_description
1 polymer ?
#
loop_
_entity_poly.entity_id
_entity_poly.type
_entity_poly.pdbx_seq_one_letter_code
_entity_poly.pdbx_strand_id
1 'polypeptide(L)'
;AYDGMLSNVVSVKVESDSESDAFYRHVLLTKFTATWCGPCAQAQRYFEQLKPEESERFLVVAAHQGDRLTVPVGSALGAKLGYQYVPTWNYDFRTVFESVGTGGITATSIRNQIKSAMEEYPAVCGVKAESELDGQTAKIRATVRFQQAGNYKIACVLTENDIQKTNNETLPVFNHVLRAALTNMEGDPI
;
A
#
# COMPACT_ATOMS: atom_id res chain seq x y z
N ALA A 1 11.61 18.44 -10.05
CA ALA A 1 12.43 17.23 -10.25
C ALA A 1 13.27 17.05 -9.01
N TYR A 2 13.00 15.99 -8.25
CA TYR A 2 13.79 15.61 -7.08
C TYR A 2 14.92 14.71 -7.59
N ASP A 3 16.12 15.28 -7.69
CA ASP A 3 17.34 14.55 -8.07
C ASP A 3 18.23 14.39 -6.83
N GLY A 4 17.69 13.73 -5.81
CA GLY A 4 18.39 13.40 -4.59
C GLY A 4 18.69 11.91 -4.55
N MET A 5 19.98 11.53 -4.53
CA MET A 5 20.40 10.17 -4.22
C MET A 5 19.84 9.78 -2.85
N LEU A 6 18.85 8.88 -2.84
CA LEU A 6 18.40 8.20 -1.62
C LEU A 6 19.44 7.15 -1.25
N SER A 7 20.27 7.42 -0.25
CA SER A 7 21.08 6.36 0.35
C SER A 7 20.17 5.56 1.30
N ASN A 8 19.88 4.33 0.93
CA ASN A 8 19.00 3.46 1.70
C ASN A 8 19.75 2.80 2.85
N VAL A 9 19.55 3.29 4.07
CA VAL A 9 19.90 2.54 5.29
C VAL A 9 18.59 2.18 5.98
N VAL A 10 18.08 0.98 5.69
CA VAL A 10 16.97 0.38 6.42
C VAL A 10 17.59 -0.52 7.50
N SER A 11 17.42 -0.17 8.77
CA SER A 11 17.78 -1.06 9.87
C SER A 11 16.52 -1.76 10.38
N VAL A 12 16.56 -3.09 10.44
CA VAL A 12 15.48 -3.91 10.99
C VAL A 12 15.94 -4.49 12.32
N LYS A 13 15.20 -4.21 13.39
CA LYS A 13 15.38 -4.85 14.69
C LYS A 13 14.34 -5.96 14.84
N VAL A 14 14.78 -7.18 15.07
CA VAL A 14 13.92 -8.33 15.36
C VAL A 14 13.86 -8.51 16.88
N GLU A 15 12.64 -8.55 17.42
CA GLU A 15 12.39 -8.85 18.83
C GLU A 15 11.50 -10.09 18.92
N SER A 16 11.88 -11.04 19.77
CA SER A 16 11.00 -12.15 20.14
C SER A 16 10.16 -11.74 21.36
N ASP A 17 8.86 -11.90 21.31
CA ASP A 17 7.98 -11.65 22.44
C ASP A 17 7.26 -12.91 22.84
N SER A 18 7.19 -13.16 24.16
CA SER A 18 6.48 -14.29 24.77
C SER A 18 5.07 -13.89 25.24
N GLU A 19 4.64 -12.63 25.04
CA GLU A 19 3.32 -12.17 25.43
C GLU A 19 2.32 -12.25 24.29
N SER A 20 1.17 -12.82 24.59
CA SER A 20 0.09 -13.24 23.69
C SER A 20 -0.81 -12.11 23.19
N ASP A 21 -0.30 -10.91 22.97
CA ASP A 21 -1.10 -9.86 22.37
C ASP A 21 -1.27 -10.11 20.88
N ALA A 22 -2.51 -10.34 20.46
CA ALA A 22 -2.85 -10.53 19.07
C ALA A 22 -2.44 -9.29 18.24
N PHE A 23 -1.59 -9.49 17.24
CA PHE A 23 -1.20 -8.39 16.35
C PHE A 23 -2.39 -7.86 15.58
N TYR A 24 -2.36 -6.57 15.33
CA TYR A 24 -3.39 -5.92 14.52
C TYR A 24 -3.18 -6.20 13.03
N ARG A 25 -4.14 -6.88 12.40
CA ARG A 25 -4.08 -7.21 10.97
C ARG A 25 -4.43 -5.99 10.11
N HIS A 26 -3.51 -5.59 9.26
CA HIS A 26 -3.76 -4.64 8.17
C HIS A 26 -3.77 -5.37 6.83
N VAL A 27 -4.59 -4.91 5.90
CA VAL A 27 -4.67 -5.39 4.51
C VAL A 27 -3.87 -4.44 3.63
N LEU A 28 -2.89 -4.95 2.91
CA LEU A 28 -2.21 -4.16 1.88
C LEU A 28 -3.12 -4.00 0.68
N LEU A 29 -3.53 -2.77 0.41
CA LEU A 29 -4.31 -2.41 -0.78
C LEU A 29 -3.42 -1.68 -1.79
N THR A 30 -3.07 -2.37 -2.87
CA THR A 30 -2.40 -1.75 -4.02
C THR A 30 -3.45 -1.35 -5.05
N LYS A 31 -3.55 -0.05 -5.33
CA LYS A 31 -4.46 0.53 -6.33
C LYS A 31 -3.67 0.84 -7.60
N PHE A 32 -3.88 0.12 -8.69
CA PHE A 32 -3.46 0.57 -10.00
C PHE A 32 -4.49 1.56 -10.51
N THR A 33 -4.06 2.81 -10.74
CA THR A 33 -4.92 3.96 -10.97
C THR A 33 -4.28 4.97 -11.92
N ALA A 34 -5.04 5.97 -12.34
CA ALA A 34 -4.51 7.10 -13.09
C ALA A 34 -5.32 8.37 -12.81
N THR A 35 -4.67 9.53 -12.92
CA THR A 35 -5.29 10.84 -12.65
C THR A 35 -6.45 11.18 -13.58
N TRP A 36 -6.41 10.70 -14.82
CA TRP A 36 -7.42 10.88 -15.86
C TRP A 36 -8.57 9.86 -15.81
N CYS A 37 -8.48 8.82 -14.96
CA CYS A 37 -9.36 7.67 -14.97
C CYS A 37 -10.67 7.92 -14.19
N GLY A 38 -11.77 8.11 -14.88
CA GLY A 38 -13.09 8.30 -14.27
C GLY A 38 -13.58 7.13 -13.41
N PRO A 39 -13.51 5.87 -13.88
CA PRO A 39 -13.82 4.70 -13.06
C PRO A 39 -12.93 4.58 -11.81
N CYS A 40 -11.66 5.03 -11.87
CA CYS A 40 -10.78 5.05 -10.69
C CYS A 40 -11.28 6.02 -9.61
N ALA A 41 -11.78 7.19 -10.03
CA ALA A 41 -12.41 8.13 -9.11
C ALA A 41 -13.69 7.54 -8.48
N GLN A 42 -14.45 6.73 -9.22
CA GLN A 42 -15.60 6.03 -8.67
C GLN A 42 -15.18 4.95 -7.65
N ALA A 43 -14.13 4.19 -7.94
CA ALA A 43 -13.56 3.23 -6.99
C ALA A 43 -13.10 3.92 -5.70
N GLN A 44 -12.47 5.09 -5.81
CA GLN A 44 -12.07 5.90 -4.65
C GLN A 44 -13.29 6.34 -3.83
N ARG A 45 -14.39 6.77 -4.45
CA ARG A 45 -15.64 7.09 -3.73
C ARG A 45 -16.24 5.89 -3.00
N TYR A 46 -16.08 4.66 -3.49
CA TYR A 46 -16.47 3.46 -2.74
C TYR A 46 -15.59 3.22 -1.52
N PHE A 47 -14.29 3.50 -1.60
CA PHE A 47 -13.39 3.43 -0.45
C PHE A 47 -13.76 4.47 0.61
N GLU A 48 -14.14 5.67 0.21
CA GLU A 48 -14.56 6.76 1.10
C GLU A 48 -15.90 6.51 1.81
N GLN A 49 -16.67 5.49 1.39
CA GLN A 49 -17.86 5.01 2.10
C GLN A 49 -17.55 4.07 3.27
N LEU A 50 -16.29 3.71 3.45
CA LEU A 50 -15.86 2.96 4.63
C LEU A 50 -15.91 3.83 5.86
N LYS A 51 -16.25 3.23 7.00
CA LYS A 51 -16.08 3.90 8.28
C LYS A 51 -14.60 4.05 8.63
N PRO A 52 -14.22 5.00 9.51
CA PRO A 52 -12.84 5.18 9.92
C PRO A 52 -12.18 3.88 10.39
N GLU A 53 -12.83 3.13 11.27
CA GLU A 53 -12.33 1.85 11.79
C GLU A 53 -12.16 0.75 10.72
N GLU A 54 -12.87 0.87 9.58
CA GLU A 54 -12.72 -0.02 8.44
C GLU A 54 -11.55 0.44 7.54
N SER A 55 -11.48 1.74 7.25
CA SER A 55 -10.44 2.30 6.37
C SER A 55 -9.04 2.20 7.00
N GLU A 56 -8.93 2.34 8.33
CA GLU A 56 -7.69 2.16 9.08
C GLU A 56 -7.11 0.74 9.00
N ARG A 57 -7.92 -0.25 8.60
CA ARG A 57 -7.45 -1.62 8.34
C ARG A 57 -6.61 -1.74 7.07
N PHE A 58 -6.58 -0.72 6.22
CA PHE A 58 -5.83 -0.75 4.96
C PHE A 58 -4.52 0.01 5.04
N LEU A 59 -3.44 -0.62 4.57
CA LEU A 59 -2.22 0.04 4.14
C LEU A 59 -2.36 0.29 2.64
N VAL A 60 -2.59 1.54 2.25
CA VAL A 60 -2.90 1.88 0.86
C VAL A 60 -1.67 2.33 0.11
N VAL A 61 -1.48 1.79 -1.09
CA VAL A 61 -0.45 2.19 -2.05
C VAL A 61 -1.12 2.45 -3.40
N ALA A 62 -1.12 3.69 -3.88
CA ALA A 62 -1.65 4.07 -5.18
C ALA A 62 -0.52 4.09 -6.22
N ALA A 63 -0.43 3.04 -7.02
CA ALA A 63 0.53 2.90 -8.11
C ALA A 63 -0.07 3.49 -9.40
N HIS A 64 0.25 4.75 -9.68
CA HIS A 64 -0.21 5.46 -10.86
C HIS A 64 0.38 4.90 -12.15
N GLN A 65 -0.41 4.92 -13.24
CA GLN A 65 -0.06 4.36 -14.53
C GLN A 65 -0.39 5.33 -15.66
N GLY A 66 0.63 5.64 -16.49
CA GLY A 66 0.43 6.47 -17.70
C GLY A 66 0.00 7.91 -17.42
N ASP A 67 0.44 8.48 -16.31
CA ASP A 67 0.20 9.87 -15.92
C ASP A 67 1.41 10.52 -15.23
N ARG A 68 1.28 11.78 -14.81
CA ARG A 68 2.36 12.56 -14.16
C ARG A 68 2.81 12.02 -12.81
N LEU A 69 2.03 11.14 -12.17
CA LEU A 69 2.32 10.56 -10.87
C LEU A 69 2.94 9.15 -10.99
N THR A 70 3.06 8.65 -12.21
CA THR A 70 3.68 7.36 -12.50
C THR A 70 5.16 7.35 -12.11
N VAL A 71 5.57 6.29 -11.43
CA VAL A 71 6.97 6.04 -11.08
C VAL A 71 7.40 4.66 -11.57
N PRO A 72 8.70 4.47 -11.92
CA PRO A 72 9.17 3.19 -12.49
C PRO A 72 8.86 1.98 -11.62
N VAL A 73 8.98 2.09 -10.30
CA VAL A 73 8.67 1.00 -9.35
C VAL A 73 7.19 0.61 -9.39
N GLY A 74 6.27 1.58 -9.58
CA GLY A 74 4.84 1.32 -9.74
C GLY A 74 4.53 0.57 -11.04
N SER A 75 5.18 0.95 -12.14
CA SER A 75 5.04 0.25 -13.42
C SER A 75 5.61 -1.17 -13.36
N ALA A 76 6.77 -1.37 -12.73
CA ALA A 76 7.37 -2.68 -12.54
C ALA A 76 6.48 -3.60 -11.68
N LEU A 77 5.88 -3.06 -10.60
CA LEU A 77 4.93 -3.79 -9.78
C LEU A 77 3.69 -4.20 -10.59
N GLY A 78 3.15 -3.30 -11.40
CA GLY A 78 2.02 -3.56 -12.28
C GLY A 78 2.30 -4.68 -13.27
N ALA A 79 3.45 -4.63 -13.94
CA ALA A 79 3.88 -5.68 -14.87
C ALA A 79 4.02 -7.04 -14.18
N LYS A 80 4.57 -7.06 -12.96
CA LYS A 80 4.75 -8.27 -12.15
C LYS A 80 3.43 -8.90 -11.71
N LEU A 81 2.47 -8.08 -11.29
CA LEU A 81 1.14 -8.52 -10.86
C LEU A 81 0.18 -8.77 -12.04
N GLY A 82 0.65 -8.57 -13.26
CA GLY A 82 -0.12 -8.84 -14.48
C GLY A 82 -1.28 -7.87 -14.71
N TYR A 83 -1.21 -6.67 -14.13
CA TYR A 83 -2.25 -5.66 -14.34
C TYR A 83 -2.38 -5.30 -15.84
N GLN A 84 -3.60 -5.16 -16.34
CA GLN A 84 -3.87 -4.87 -17.74
C GLN A 84 -4.47 -3.46 -17.97
N TYR A 85 -5.25 -2.97 -17.05
CA TYR A 85 -5.94 -1.68 -17.13
C TYR A 85 -6.24 -1.09 -15.74
N VAL A 86 -6.73 0.14 -15.69
CA VAL A 86 -7.14 0.84 -14.47
C VAL A 86 -8.66 1.07 -14.46
N PRO A 87 -9.34 0.97 -13.31
CA PRO A 87 -8.80 0.58 -12.02
C PRO A 87 -8.62 -0.93 -11.88
N THR A 88 -7.46 -1.34 -11.35
CA THR A 88 -7.24 -2.69 -10.83
C THR A 88 -6.77 -2.55 -9.38
N TRP A 89 -7.46 -3.20 -8.44
CA TRP A 89 -7.13 -3.19 -7.02
C TRP A 89 -6.69 -4.58 -6.59
N ASN A 90 -5.53 -4.66 -5.97
CA ASN A 90 -4.96 -5.90 -5.47
C ASN A 90 -4.87 -5.83 -3.94
N TYR A 91 -5.33 -6.89 -3.29
CA TYR A 91 -5.34 -7.04 -1.84
C TYR A 91 -4.34 -8.12 -1.42
N ASP A 92 -3.34 -7.76 -0.62
CA ASP A 92 -2.29 -8.66 -0.08
C ASP A 92 -1.55 -9.49 -1.15
N PHE A 93 -1.49 -9.00 -2.40
CA PHE A 93 -0.99 -9.75 -3.56
C PHE A 93 -1.74 -11.08 -3.83
N ARG A 94 -2.97 -11.24 -3.36
CA ARG A 94 -3.78 -12.46 -3.42
C ARG A 94 -5.08 -12.28 -4.19
N THR A 95 -5.86 -11.27 -3.82
CA THR A 95 -7.17 -11.03 -4.42
C THR A 95 -7.14 -9.80 -5.31
N VAL A 96 -7.68 -9.93 -6.52
CA VAL A 96 -7.71 -8.86 -7.51
C VAL A 96 -9.15 -8.52 -7.86
N PHE A 97 -9.49 -7.23 -7.82
CA PHE A 97 -10.70 -6.71 -8.42
C PHE A 97 -10.38 -5.74 -9.54
N GLU A 98 -10.93 -5.99 -10.67
CA GLU A 98 -10.85 -5.15 -11.85
C GLU A 98 -12.17 -4.40 -12.05
N SER A 99 -12.09 -3.19 -12.59
CA SER A 99 -13.23 -2.32 -12.83
C SER A 99 -14.11 -2.02 -11.58
N VAL A 100 -15.16 -1.26 -11.76
CA VAL A 100 -16.10 -0.85 -10.71
C VAL A 100 -17.47 -1.49 -10.95
N GLY A 101 -18.23 -1.68 -9.87
CA GLY A 101 -19.59 -2.22 -9.93
C GLY A 101 -19.68 -3.70 -9.58
N THR A 102 -20.76 -4.33 -9.98
CA THR A 102 -21.08 -5.73 -9.64
C THR A 102 -19.98 -6.69 -10.12
N GLY A 103 -19.46 -7.50 -9.21
CA GLY A 103 -18.33 -8.40 -9.47
C GLY A 103 -16.95 -7.74 -9.41
N GLY A 104 -16.89 -6.40 -9.28
CA GLY A 104 -15.66 -5.64 -9.18
C GLY A 104 -15.55 -4.85 -7.88
N ILE A 105 -14.97 -3.65 -7.97
CA ILE A 105 -14.75 -2.75 -6.84
C ILE A 105 -16.05 -2.10 -6.42
N THR A 106 -16.49 -2.36 -5.19
CA THR A 106 -17.63 -1.76 -4.50
C THR A 106 -17.31 -1.59 -3.03
N ALA A 107 -18.06 -0.76 -2.30
CA ALA A 107 -17.87 -0.64 -0.84
C ALA A 107 -18.06 -1.99 -0.12
N THR A 108 -18.96 -2.85 -0.62
CA THR A 108 -19.17 -4.19 -0.07
C THR A 108 -17.98 -5.12 -0.34
N SER A 109 -17.48 -5.16 -1.59
CA SER A 109 -16.32 -6.00 -1.91
C SER A 109 -15.08 -5.59 -1.12
N ILE A 110 -14.89 -4.28 -0.91
CA ILE A 110 -13.77 -3.77 -0.09
C ILE A 110 -13.90 -4.24 1.37
N ARG A 111 -15.10 -4.11 1.99
CA ARG A 111 -15.35 -4.61 3.36
C ARG A 111 -15.09 -6.09 3.50
N ASN A 112 -15.51 -6.88 2.51
CA ASN A 112 -15.30 -8.33 2.52
C ASN A 112 -13.81 -8.71 2.55
N GLN A 113 -12.91 -7.88 1.99
CA GLN A 113 -11.46 -8.14 2.06
C GLN A 113 -10.92 -8.01 3.48
N ILE A 114 -11.44 -7.08 4.30
CA ILE A 114 -11.06 -6.99 5.72
C ILE A 114 -11.44 -8.28 6.44
N LYS A 115 -12.68 -8.73 6.27
CA LYS A 115 -13.19 -9.94 6.90
C LYS A 115 -12.38 -11.16 6.49
N SER A 116 -12.20 -11.39 5.20
CA SER A 116 -11.41 -12.52 4.68
C SER A 116 -9.97 -12.49 5.20
N ALA A 117 -9.32 -11.32 5.20
CA ALA A 117 -7.96 -11.21 5.71
C ALA A 117 -7.84 -11.54 7.21
N MET A 118 -8.82 -11.15 8.02
CA MET A 118 -8.81 -11.44 9.46
C MET A 118 -9.10 -12.92 9.75
N GLU A 119 -9.98 -13.55 9.00
CA GLU A 119 -10.40 -14.94 9.22
C GLU A 119 -9.39 -15.95 8.65
N GLU A 120 -8.87 -15.69 7.44
CA GLU A 120 -8.04 -16.64 6.70
C GLU A 120 -6.53 -16.40 6.91
N TYR A 121 -6.13 -15.16 7.16
CA TYR A 121 -4.73 -14.75 7.25
C TYR A 121 -4.49 -13.80 8.43
N PRO A 122 -4.69 -14.26 9.67
CA PRO A 122 -4.47 -13.43 10.85
C PRO A 122 -3.01 -12.94 10.90
N ALA A 123 -2.78 -11.82 11.59
CA ALA A 123 -1.43 -11.29 11.76
C ALA A 123 -0.61 -12.21 12.66
N VAL A 124 0.55 -12.64 12.18
CA VAL A 124 1.53 -13.46 12.91
C VAL A 124 2.79 -12.68 13.28
N CYS A 125 2.83 -11.42 12.90
CA CYS A 125 3.88 -10.48 13.27
C CYS A 125 3.32 -9.07 13.39
N GLY A 126 3.98 -8.24 14.19
CA GLY A 126 3.72 -6.81 14.32
C GLY A 126 4.91 -6.01 13.82
N VAL A 127 4.66 -4.88 13.19
CA VAL A 127 5.69 -3.95 12.69
C VAL A 127 5.45 -2.58 13.29
N LYS A 128 6.51 -2.00 13.87
CA LYS A 128 6.55 -0.59 14.28
C LYS A 128 7.59 0.11 13.39
N ALA A 129 7.19 1.19 12.74
CA ALA A 129 8.10 2.03 11.96
C ALA A 129 8.29 3.38 12.66
N GLU A 130 9.53 3.84 12.68
CA GLU A 130 9.93 5.16 13.18
C GLU A 130 10.76 5.85 12.10
N SER A 131 10.58 7.14 11.93
CA SER A 131 11.36 7.91 10.97
C SER A 131 11.93 9.17 11.62
N GLU A 132 13.13 9.52 11.21
CA GLU A 132 13.83 10.75 11.57
C GLU A 132 14.25 11.46 10.29
N LEU A 133 13.97 12.76 10.21
CA LEU A 133 14.38 13.59 9.08
C LEU A 133 15.59 14.42 9.50
N ASP A 134 16.70 14.26 8.77
CA ASP A 134 17.93 15.00 8.94
C ASP A 134 18.25 15.74 7.62
N GLY A 135 17.90 17.01 7.56
CA GLY A 135 17.97 17.80 6.31
C GLY A 135 17.08 17.21 5.23
N GLN A 136 17.69 16.65 4.19
CA GLN A 136 17.00 16.00 3.06
C GLN A 136 17.05 14.47 3.15
N THR A 137 17.57 13.93 4.22
CA THR A 137 17.73 12.48 4.43
C THR A 137 16.70 11.99 5.43
N ALA A 138 15.87 11.03 5.05
CA ALA A 138 14.99 10.31 5.96
C ALA A 138 15.67 9.00 6.39
N LYS A 139 15.80 8.82 7.72
CA LYS A 139 16.21 7.55 8.32
C LYS A 139 14.96 6.83 8.80
N ILE A 140 14.76 5.60 8.34
CA ILE A 140 13.60 4.78 8.70
C ILE A 140 14.12 3.56 9.46
N ARG A 141 13.52 3.32 10.63
CA ARG A 141 13.78 2.14 11.45
C ARG A 141 12.48 1.35 11.59
N ALA A 142 12.52 0.06 11.25
CA ALA A 142 11.43 -0.86 11.50
C ALA A 142 11.81 -1.83 12.62
N THR A 143 10.92 -2.00 13.60
CA THR A 143 11.00 -3.04 14.63
C THR A 143 9.92 -4.06 14.33
N VAL A 144 10.29 -5.33 14.22
CA VAL A 144 9.38 -6.43 13.90
C VAL A 144 9.36 -7.42 15.05
N ARG A 145 8.15 -7.79 15.48
CA ARG A 145 7.91 -8.83 16.49
C ARG A 145 7.16 -9.99 15.84
N PHE A 146 7.54 -11.21 16.17
CA PHE A 146 6.97 -12.43 15.58
C PHE A 146 6.34 -13.31 16.67
N GLN A 147 5.18 -13.90 16.39
CA GLN A 147 4.57 -14.92 17.25
C GLN A 147 5.22 -16.30 17.07
N GLN A 148 5.80 -16.55 15.90
CA GLN A 148 6.43 -17.84 15.59
C GLN A 148 7.63 -17.65 14.67
N ALA A 149 8.58 -18.59 14.73
CA ALA A 149 9.69 -18.62 13.79
C ALA A 149 9.18 -18.93 12.37
N GLY A 150 9.83 -18.35 11.37
CA GLY A 150 9.45 -18.52 9.98
C GLY A 150 10.36 -17.73 9.04
N ASN A 151 10.09 -17.86 7.75
CA ASN A 151 10.75 -17.07 6.71
C ASN A 151 9.89 -15.83 6.44
N TYR A 152 10.35 -14.68 6.88
CA TYR A 152 9.66 -13.42 6.71
C TYR A 152 10.38 -12.49 5.75
N LYS A 153 9.63 -11.57 5.18
CA LYS A 153 10.16 -10.49 4.35
C LYS A 153 9.55 -9.18 4.81
N ILE A 154 10.32 -8.10 4.71
CA ILE A 154 9.83 -6.75 4.98
C ILE A 154 9.90 -5.91 3.71
N ALA A 155 8.79 -5.23 3.38
CA ALA A 155 8.75 -4.23 2.32
C ALA A 155 8.59 -2.84 2.93
N CYS A 156 9.37 -1.89 2.43
CA CYS A 156 9.27 -0.48 2.79
C CYS A 156 9.09 0.36 1.53
N VAL A 157 8.02 1.13 1.49
CA VAL A 157 7.70 2.03 0.39
C VAL A 157 7.42 3.44 0.92
N LEU A 158 7.69 4.44 0.10
CA LEU A 158 7.32 5.82 0.36
C LEU A 158 6.09 6.18 -0.46
N THR A 159 5.11 6.77 0.22
CA THR A 159 3.93 7.34 -0.42
C THR A 159 3.82 8.83 -0.12
N GLU A 160 3.17 9.56 -1.01
CA GLU A 160 2.90 10.99 -0.86
C GLU A 160 1.40 11.24 -0.81
N ASN A 161 0.99 12.13 0.08
CA ASN A 161 -0.39 12.56 0.24
C ASN A 161 -0.56 14.01 -0.21
N ASP A 162 -1.82 14.45 -0.30
CA ASP A 162 -2.23 15.82 -0.55
C ASP A 162 -1.71 16.42 -1.87
N ILE A 163 -1.47 15.56 -2.88
CA ILE A 163 -1.07 16.01 -4.21
C ILE A 163 -2.28 16.64 -4.90
N GLN A 164 -2.21 17.96 -5.09
CA GLN A 164 -3.29 18.71 -5.72
C GLN A 164 -3.43 18.36 -7.20
N LYS A 165 -4.68 18.33 -7.66
CA LYS A 165 -4.98 18.10 -9.07
C LYS A 165 -4.42 19.22 -9.97
N THR A 166 -4.10 18.84 -11.18
CA THR A 166 -3.94 19.75 -12.30
C THR A 166 -5.17 19.70 -13.20
N ASN A 167 -5.21 20.51 -14.26
CA ASN A 167 -6.33 20.54 -15.19
C ASN A 167 -6.63 19.16 -15.77
N ASN A 168 -7.91 18.85 -15.93
CA ASN A 168 -8.45 17.61 -16.52
C ASN A 168 -8.23 16.32 -15.69
N GLU A 169 -7.86 16.42 -14.43
CA GLU A 169 -7.78 15.26 -13.53
C GLU A 169 -9.11 15.03 -12.79
N THR A 170 -9.37 13.77 -12.43
CA THR A 170 -10.70 13.31 -11.99
C THR A 170 -10.96 13.53 -10.49
N LEU A 171 -9.91 13.53 -9.66
CA LEU A 171 -10.00 13.77 -8.23
C LEU A 171 -9.38 15.12 -7.87
N PRO A 172 -9.89 15.82 -6.86
CA PRO A 172 -9.32 17.09 -6.40
C PRO A 172 -7.94 16.92 -5.75
N VAL A 173 -7.72 15.79 -5.08
CA VAL A 173 -6.50 15.47 -4.33
C VAL A 173 -6.17 13.99 -4.52
N PHE A 174 -4.90 13.66 -4.63
CA PHE A 174 -4.39 12.29 -4.70
C PHE A 174 -3.59 11.96 -3.44
N ASN A 175 -3.92 10.83 -2.83
CA ASN A 175 -3.30 10.35 -1.59
C ASN A 175 -2.71 8.96 -1.76
N HIS A 176 -1.75 8.62 -0.87
CA HIS A 176 -1.05 7.33 -0.86
C HIS A 176 -0.32 7.01 -2.17
N VAL A 177 0.07 8.05 -2.90
CA VAL A 177 0.74 7.91 -4.21
C VAL A 177 2.12 7.32 -4.01
N LEU A 178 2.38 6.15 -4.60
CA LEU A 178 3.68 5.49 -4.56
C LEU A 178 4.76 6.39 -5.19
N ARG A 179 5.83 6.66 -4.44
CA ARG A 179 6.95 7.48 -4.91
C ARG A 179 8.25 6.69 -5.05
N ALA A 180 8.51 5.79 -4.10
CA ALA A 180 9.72 4.96 -4.10
C ALA A 180 9.51 3.66 -3.34
N ALA A 181 10.31 2.66 -3.63
CA ALA A 181 10.51 1.49 -2.79
C ALA A 181 11.94 1.53 -2.23
N LEU A 182 12.06 1.34 -0.93
CA LEU A 182 13.36 1.30 -0.22
C LEU A 182 13.89 -0.14 -0.08
N THR A 183 13.05 -1.11 -0.41
CA THR A 183 13.32 -2.55 -0.45
C THR A 183 12.80 -3.10 -1.77
N ASN A 184 12.95 -4.40 -2.02
CA ASN A 184 12.14 -5.05 -3.04
C ASN A 184 10.65 -4.90 -2.71
N MET A 185 9.80 -4.72 -3.73
CA MET A 185 8.34 -4.55 -3.53
C MET A 185 7.68 -5.79 -2.89
N GLU A 186 8.27 -6.97 -3.03
CA GLU A 186 7.84 -8.20 -2.36
C GLU A 186 8.52 -8.41 -1.00
N GLY A 187 9.31 -7.46 -0.58
CA GLY A 187 10.10 -7.48 0.63
C GLY A 187 11.47 -8.15 0.50
N ASP A 188 12.38 -7.68 1.34
CA ASP A 188 13.69 -8.28 1.56
C ASP A 188 13.59 -9.28 2.73
N PRO A 189 14.35 -10.40 2.70
CA PRO A 189 14.37 -11.37 3.81
C PRO A 189 14.84 -10.74 5.12
N ILE A 190 14.24 -11.15 6.23
CA ILE A 190 14.63 -10.75 7.59
C ILE A 190 14.65 -11.94 8.54
#